data_2ce0e90d6dd202cbd64566ec9ca08088
#
_entry.id   2ce0e90d6dd202cbd64566ec9ca08088
#
_cell.length_a   1.000
_cell.length_b   1.000
_cell.length_c   1.000
_cell.angle_alpha   90.00
_cell.angle_beta   90.00
_cell.angle_gamma   90.00
#
_symmetry.space_group_name_H-M   'P 1'
#
loop_
_entity.id
_entity.type
_entity.pdbx_description
1 polymer ?
#
loop_
_entity_poly.entity_id
_entity_poly.type
_entity_poly.pdbx_seq_one_letter_code
_entity_poly.pdbx_strand_id
1 'polypeptide(L)'
;MSTPIQPGACAPEFALPAINRDGVVSAADYRGRALMIGFFRGLHCPFCRRQIAQLGAAQPALAELGVETAAVINTPIERAQLYFRYRPTPVTLLSDPECRTHRAFGIPRIEFIEPGGSPGQWPRTRPEDFARARIDPTGELGGPTQPMEANGVLNRKDGFELTAVDQQIVDRHGTQFAGQFLIDRDGIVRWSWSEAPHSADELCRFPGASKMLEVAREHNG
;
A
#
# COMPACT_ATOMS: atom_id res chain seq x y z
N MET A 1 16.45 8.51 -6.95
CA MET A 1 15.53 7.45 -6.51
C MET A 1 15.02 7.80 -5.13
N SER A 2 13.70 7.76 -4.90
CA SER A 2 13.17 7.94 -3.54
C SER A 2 13.47 6.68 -2.73
N THR A 3 13.99 6.88 -1.52
CA THR A 3 14.21 5.79 -0.57
C THR A 3 13.13 5.88 0.51
N PRO A 4 12.46 4.78 0.86
CA PRO A 4 11.49 4.79 1.94
C PRO A 4 12.08 5.36 3.22
N ILE A 5 11.27 6.13 3.92
CA ILE A 5 11.67 6.73 5.20
C ILE A 5 12.03 5.63 6.19
N GLN A 6 13.16 5.82 6.85
CA GLN A 6 13.74 4.84 7.75
C GLN A 6 13.30 5.09 9.21
N PRO A 7 13.31 4.05 10.05
CA PRO A 7 13.12 4.20 11.49
C PRO A 7 14.05 5.26 12.08
N GLY A 8 13.51 6.08 12.99
CA GLY A 8 14.19 7.22 13.60
C GLY A 8 13.93 8.57 12.93
N ALA A 9 13.41 8.60 11.70
CA ALA A 9 13.05 9.84 11.02
C ALA A 9 11.65 10.32 11.43
N CYS A 10 11.41 11.64 11.35
CA CYS A 10 10.07 12.20 11.46
C CYS A 10 9.21 11.75 10.27
N ALA A 11 7.99 11.32 10.55
CA ALA A 11 7.02 11.03 9.51
C ALA A 11 6.61 12.31 8.76
N PRO A 12 6.46 12.26 7.43
CA PRO A 12 5.97 13.40 6.66
C PRO A 12 4.56 13.79 7.07
N GLU A 13 4.29 15.09 7.05
CA GLU A 13 2.94 15.60 7.21
C GLU A 13 2.06 15.21 6.00
N PHE A 14 0.80 14.93 6.28
CA PHE A 14 -0.22 14.69 5.27
C PHE A 14 -1.56 15.26 5.71
N ALA A 15 -2.41 15.57 4.75
CA ALA A 15 -3.81 15.92 4.96
C ALA A 15 -4.59 15.42 3.74
N LEU A 16 -5.43 14.39 3.92
CA LEU A 16 -6.09 13.66 2.85
C LEU A 16 -7.58 13.53 3.12
N PRO A 17 -8.44 13.59 2.08
CA PRO A 17 -9.86 13.34 2.23
C PRO A 17 -10.11 11.90 2.70
N ALA A 18 -10.96 11.76 3.70
CA ALA A 18 -11.36 10.45 4.23
C ALA A 18 -12.43 9.82 3.35
N ILE A 19 -12.31 8.50 3.13
CA ILE A 19 -13.21 7.72 2.27
C ILE A 19 -14.44 7.23 3.06
N ASN A 20 -14.23 6.75 4.28
CA ASN A 20 -15.24 6.08 5.10
C ASN A 20 -15.70 6.91 6.31
N ARG A 21 -15.38 8.17 6.33
CA ARG A 21 -15.90 9.19 7.26
C ARG A 21 -15.84 10.56 6.60
N ASP A 22 -16.49 11.55 7.19
CA ASP A 22 -16.50 12.92 6.66
C ASP A 22 -15.18 13.65 6.92
N GLY A 23 -14.84 14.57 6.02
CA GLY A 23 -13.76 15.53 6.18
C GLY A 23 -12.39 15.07 5.71
N VAL A 24 -11.37 15.74 6.21
CA VAL A 24 -9.96 15.52 5.93
C VAL A 24 -9.29 14.97 7.19
N VAL A 25 -8.41 14.01 7.00
CA VAL A 25 -7.60 13.42 8.06
C VAL A 25 -6.13 13.79 7.82
N SER A 26 -5.48 14.24 8.85
CA SER A 26 -4.10 14.71 8.81
C SER A 26 -3.18 13.93 9.77
N ALA A 27 -1.88 14.06 9.59
CA ALA A 27 -0.91 13.53 10.53
C ALA A 27 -1.11 14.11 11.95
N ALA A 28 -1.56 15.36 12.05
CA ALA A 28 -1.82 16.03 13.32
C ALA A 28 -2.93 15.37 14.14
N ASP A 29 -3.90 14.70 13.48
CA ASP A 29 -4.99 13.99 14.16
C ASP A 29 -4.50 12.77 14.95
N TYR A 30 -3.30 12.29 14.68
CA TYR A 30 -2.68 11.15 15.36
C TYR A 30 -1.63 11.56 16.41
N ARG A 31 -1.37 12.85 16.61
CA ARG A 31 -0.42 13.28 17.65
C ARG A 31 -0.82 12.77 19.03
N GLY A 32 0.15 12.25 19.77
CA GLY A 32 -0.09 11.61 21.07
C GLY A 32 -0.60 10.16 20.99
N ARG A 33 -0.77 9.62 19.77
CA ARG A 33 -1.21 8.23 19.52
C ARG A 33 -0.29 7.58 18.50
N ALA A 34 -0.02 6.29 18.66
CA ALA A 34 0.73 5.55 17.66
C ALA A 34 -0.18 5.22 16.46
N LEU A 35 0.39 5.18 15.25
CA LEU A 35 -0.31 4.96 14.00
C LEU A 35 0.38 3.89 13.15
N MET A 36 -0.33 2.81 12.83
CA MET A 36 0.03 1.90 11.76
C MET A 36 -0.63 2.38 10.47
N ILE A 37 0.16 2.92 9.54
CA ILE A 37 -0.33 3.44 8.26
C ILE A 37 0.19 2.61 7.09
N GLY A 38 -0.73 2.18 6.21
CA GLY A 38 -0.40 1.48 4.97
C GLY A 38 -0.66 2.38 3.76
N PHE A 39 0.25 2.35 2.80
CA PHE A 39 0.12 3.00 1.50
C PHE A 39 -0.03 1.92 0.44
N PHE A 40 -1.14 1.94 -0.27
CA PHE A 40 -1.49 0.89 -1.22
C PHE A 40 -1.83 1.45 -2.59
N ARG A 41 -1.68 0.62 -3.61
CA ARG A 41 -2.25 0.90 -4.93
C ARG A 41 -3.77 1.04 -4.83
N GLY A 42 -4.39 1.52 -5.88
CA GLY A 42 -5.84 1.66 -5.96
C GLY A 42 -6.60 0.33 -5.95
N LEU A 43 -7.91 0.43 -6.09
CA LEU A 43 -8.82 -0.72 -6.07
C LEU A 43 -8.55 -1.74 -7.18
N HIS A 44 -7.87 -1.34 -8.28
CA HIS A 44 -7.43 -2.25 -9.34
C HIS A 44 -6.49 -3.37 -8.87
N CYS A 45 -5.81 -3.17 -7.73
CA CYS A 45 -4.87 -4.13 -7.16
C CYS A 45 -5.57 -5.10 -6.19
N PRO A 46 -5.80 -6.36 -6.55
CA PRO A 46 -6.48 -7.33 -5.68
C PRO A 46 -5.68 -7.67 -4.41
N PHE A 47 -4.35 -7.65 -4.50
CA PHE A 47 -3.48 -7.86 -3.34
C PHE A 47 -3.60 -6.73 -2.33
N CYS A 48 -3.69 -5.48 -2.79
CA CYS A 48 -3.88 -4.32 -1.91
C CYS A 48 -5.25 -4.35 -1.22
N ARG A 49 -6.32 -4.77 -1.93
CA ARG A 49 -7.64 -4.95 -1.30
C ARG A 49 -7.60 -6.00 -0.19
N ARG A 50 -6.90 -7.13 -0.40
CA ARG A 50 -6.70 -8.16 0.63
C ARG A 50 -5.92 -7.62 1.82
N GLN A 51 -4.89 -6.82 1.56
CA GLN A 51 -4.07 -6.24 2.63
C GLN A 51 -4.85 -5.22 3.48
N ILE A 52 -5.70 -4.40 2.86
CA ILE A 52 -6.61 -3.50 3.60
C ILE A 52 -7.57 -4.31 4.49
N ALA A 53 -8.12 -5.41 3.97
CA ALA A 53 -9.00 -6.29 4.75
C ALA A 53 -8.24 -6.95 5.91
N GLN A 54 -6.99 -7.38 5.69
CA GLN A 54 -6.13 -7.95 6.73
C GLN A 54 -5.78 -6.92 7.82
N LEU A 55 -5.48 -5.68 7.43
CA LEU A 55 -5.25 -4.58 8.38
C LEU A 55 -6.52 -4.32 9.20
N GLY A 56 -7.70 -4.36 8.55
CA GLY A 56 -8.99 -4.23 9.22
C GLY A 56 -9.26 -5.35 10.23
N ALA A 57 -8.89 -6.59 9.89
CA ALA A 57 -9.01 -7.72 10.81
C ALA A 57 -8.02 -7.63 11.99
N ALA A 58 -6.86 -7.03 11.80
CA ALA A 58 -5.86 -6.80 12.85
C ALA A 58 -6.17 -5.58 13.74
N GLN A 59 -7.02 -4.65 13.27
CA GLN A 59 -7.28 -3.38 13.94
C GLN A 59 -7.73 -3.51 15.40
N PRO A 60 -8.64 -4.41 15.81
CA PRO A 60 -9.02 -4.52 17.22
C PRO A 60 -7.83 -4.84 18.12
N ALA A 61 -6.97 -5.78 17.72
CA ALA A 61 -5.79 -6.15 18.50
C ALA A 61 -4.70 -5.05 18.48
N LEU A 62 -4.58 -4.27 17.40
CA LEU A 62 -3.72 -3.08 17.36
C LEU A 62 -4.25 -1.98 18.29
N ALA A 63 -5.56 -1.78 18.32
CA ALA A 63 -6.19 -0.80 19.21
C ALA A 63 -5.98 -1.14 20.71
N GLU A 64 -6.00 -2.43 21.09
CA GLU A 64 -5.65 -2.88 22.44
C GLU A 64 -4.20 -2.53 22.82
N LEU A 65 -3.33 -2.42 21.82
CA LEU A 65 -1.95 -1.96 21.98
C LEU A 65 -1.83 -0.43 21.88
N GLY A 66 -2.93 0.33 21.79
CA GLY A 66 -2.93 1.78 21.63
C GLY A 66 -2.47 2.28 20.26
N VAL A 67 -2.57 1.44 19.22
CA VAL A 67 -2.17 1.76 17.84
C VAL A 67 -3.41 1.98 16.97
N GLU A 68 -3.55 3.18 16.45
CA GLU A 68 -4.55 3.53 15.43
C GLU A 68 -4.16 2.94 14.06
N THR A 69 -5.13 2.78 13.16
CA THR A 69 -4.87 2.25 11.83
C THR A 69 -5.39 3.16 10.72
N ALA A 70 -4.58 3.36 9.68
CA ALA A 70 -4.98 4.08 8.47
C ALA A 70 -4.46 3.37 7.21
N ALA A 71 -5.17 3.56 6.10
CA ALA A 71 -4.74 3.10 4.79
C ALA A 71 -4.97 4.19 3.74
N VAL A 72 -3.93 4.54 3.02
CA VAL A 72 -3.93 5.49 1.90
C VAL A 72 -3.97 4.72 0.59
N ILE A 73 -4.93 5.03 -0.26
CA ILE A 73 -5.06 4.43 -1.59
C ILE A 73 -5.06 5.50 -2.69
N ASN A 74 -4.54 5.16 -3.86
CA ASN A 74 -4.51 6.09 -5.00
C ASN A 74 -5.80 6.07 -5.85
N THR A 75 -6.92 5.67 -5.26
CA THR A 75 -8.23 5.70 -5.92
C THR A 75 -8.96 7.01 -5.58
N PRO A 76 -9.55 7.71 -6.55
CA PRO A 76 -10.39 8.88 -6.31
C PRO A 76 -11.52 8.59 -5.32
N ILE A 77 -11.85 9.61 -4.52
CA ILE A 77 -12.70 9.44 -3.33
C ILE A 77 -14.08 8.87 -3.67
N GLU A 78 -14.72 9.33 -4.74
CA GLU A 78 -16.08 8.88 -5.11
C GLU A 78 -16.08 7.38 -5.50
N ARG A 79 -15.06 6.95 -6.25
CA ARG A 79 -14.87 5.54 -6.63
C ARG A 79 -14.58 4.66 -5.43
N ALA A 80 -13.76 5.15 -4.50
CA ALA A 80 -13.43 4.44 -3.27
C ALA A 80 -14.63 4.34 -2.33
N GLN A 81 -15.39 5.42 -2.14
CA GLN A 81 -16.60 5.44 -1.32
C GLN A 81 -17.66 4.44 -1.84
N LEU A 82 -17.85 4.39 -3.17
CA LEU A 82 -18.77 3.43 -3.78
C LEU A 82 -18.37 1.97 -3.48
N TYR A 83 -17.08 1.66 -3.56
CA TYR A 83 -16.56 0.32 -3.27
C TYR A 83 -16.70 -0.05 -1.80
N PHE A 84 -16.25 0.83 -0.88
CA PHE A 84 -16.24 0.55 0.55
C PHE A 84 -17.61 0.67 1.23
N ARG A 85 -18.60 1.29 0.58
CA ARG A 85 -20.00 1.29 1.06
C ARG A 85 -20.49 -0.13 1.33
N TYR A 86 -20.11 -1.09 0.51
CA TYR A 86 -20.51 -2.49 0.61
C TYR A 86 -19.45 -3.39 1.24
N ARG A 87 -18.34 -2.81 1.66
CA ARG A 87 -17.19 -3.51 2.27
C ARG A 87 -16.64 -2.67 3.42
N PRO A 88 -17.44 -2.51 4.50
CA PRO A 88 -17.01 -1.68 5.62
C PRO A 88 -15.76 -2.22 6.28
N THR A 89 -14.91 -1.31 6.75
CA THR A 89 -13.69 -1.63 7.48
C THR A 89 -13.50 -0.65 8.63
N PRO A 90 -12.96 -1.08 9.78
CA PRO A 90 -12.64 -0.17 10.89
C PRO A 90 -11.40 0.70 10.63
N VAL A 91 -10.60 0.39 9.61
CA VAL A 91 -9.42 1.18 9.23
C VAL A 91 -9.85 2.54 8.70
N THR A 92 -9.19 3.61 9.11
CA THR A 92 -9.38 4.93 8.49
C THR A 92 -8.85 4.90 7.05
N LEU A 93 -9.72 5.05 6.07
CA LEU A 93 -9.38 5.02 4.66
C LEU A 93 -9.22 6.43 4.10
N LEU A 94 -8.11 6.66 3.37
CA LEU A 94 -7.72 7.96 2.83
C LEU A 94 -7.47 7.88 1.32
N SER A 95 -7.90 8.91 0.59
CA SER A 95 -7.74 9.00 -0.87
C SER A 95 -6.57 9.92 -1.23
N ASP A 96 -5.59 9.38 -1.99
CA ASP A 96 -4.45 10.13 -2.55
C ASP A 96 -4.26 9.77 -4.04
N PRO A 97 -5.17 10.15 -4.94
CA PRO A 97 -5.13 9.76 -6.34
C PRO A 97 -3.89 10.28 -7.09
N GLU A 98 -3.18 11.25 -6.53
CA GLU A 98 -1.93 11.78 -7.08
C GLU A 98 -0.67 11.11 -6.50
N CYS A 99 -0.79 10.16 -5.58
CA CYS A 99 0.32 9.51 -4.88
C CYS A 99 1.31 10.50 -4.24
N ARG A 100 0.84 11.67 -3.78
CA ARG A 100 1.71 12.69 -3.18
C ARG A 100 2.28 12.21 -1.87
N THR A 101 1.44 11.59 -1.04
CA THR A 101 1.85 11.06 0.25
C THR A 101 2.73 9.81 0.09
N HIS A 102 2.44 8.95 -0.90
CA HIS A 102 3.34 7.84 -1.24
C HIS A 102 4.77 8.36 -1.52
N ARG A 103 4.89 9.40 -2.35
CA ARG A 103 6.21 10.02 -2.65
C ARG A 103 6.84 10.69 -1.44
N ALA A 104 6.05 11.36 -0.59
CA ALA A 104 6.56 12.00 0.62
C ALA A 104 7.16 10.95 1.59
N PHE A 105 6.56 9.76 1.69
CA PHE A 105 7.09 8.62 2.45
C PHE A 105 8.21 7.86 1.72
N GLY A 106 8.65 8.35 0.56
CA GLY A 106 9.74 7.76 -0.21
C GLY A 106 9.42 6.43 -0.87
N ILE A 107 8.13 6.06 -0.97
CA ILE A 107 7.71 4.80 -1.58
C ILE A 107 7.93 4.88 -3.09
N PRO A 108 8.76 4.00 -3.68
CA PRO A 108 9.09 4.06 -5.09
C PRO A 108 7.97 3.52 -5.99
N ARG A 109 8.19 3.63 -7.29
CA ARG A 109 7.42 2.94 -8.32
C ARG A 109 8.37 2.26 -9.29
N ILE A 110 7.88 1.31 -10.07
CA ILE A 110 8.65 0.75 -11.18
C ILE A 110 8.84 1.84 -12.24
N GLU A 111 10.07 1.98 -12.69
CA GLU A 111 10.46 2.82 -13.82
C GLU A 111 10.94 1.92 -14.95
N PHE A 112 10.19 1.86 -16.04
CA PHE A 112 10.62 1.13 -17.22
C PHE A 112 11.68 1.92 -17.99
N ILE A 113 12.70 1.21 -18.40
CA ILE A 113 13.80 1.74 -19.20
C ILE A 113 13.41 1.64 -20.67
N GLU A 114 13.72 2.68 -21.45
CA GLU A 114 13.50 2.69 -22.89
C GLU A 114 14.20 1.50 -23.58
N PRO A 115 13.63 0.97 -24.67
CA PRO A 115 14.25 -0.13 -25.42
C PRO A 115 15.68 0.16 -25.80
N GLY A 116 16.60 -0.77 -25.50
CA GLY A 116 18.03 -0.61 -25.75
C GLY A 116 18.82 0.12 -24.67
N GLY A 117 18.13 0.65 -23.64
CA GLY A 117 18.78 1.26 -22.48
C GLY A 117 19.52 0.23 -21.60
N SER A 118 20.57 0.68 -20.93
CA SER A 118 21.29 -0.16 -19.95
C SER A 118 20.40 -0.49 -18.77
N PRO A 119 20.46 -1.72 -18.24
CA PRO A 119 19.77 -2.08 -17.01
C PRO A 119 20.16 -1.11 -15.89
N GLY A 120 19.14 -0.56 -15.22
CA GLY A 120 19.35 0.30 -14.05
C GLY A 120 19.40 -0.52 -12.77
N GLN A 121 19.60 0.19 -11.66
CA GLN A 121 19.35 -0.39 -10.35
C GLN A 121 17.84 -0.43 -10.11
N TRP A 122 17.33 -1.57 -9.59
CA TRP A 122 15.94 -1.69 -9.18
C TRP A 122 15.47 -0.50 -8.32
N PRO A 123 14.28 0.05 -8.53
CA PRO A 123 13.17 -0.44 -9.36
C PRO A 123 13.17 0.02 -10.84
N ARG A 124 14.30 0.45 -11.39
CA ARG A 124 14.41 0.67 -12.83
C ARG A 124 14.69 -0.67 -13.53
N THR A 125 13.81 -1.05 -14.44
CA THR A 125 13.85 -2.38 -15.07
C THR A 125 13.42 -2.32 -16.53
N ARG A 126 13.85 -3.29 -17.32
CA ARG A 126 13.32 -3.45 -18.67
C ARG A 126 11.96 -4.15 -18.64
N PRO A 127 11.06 -3.83 -19.59
CA PRO A 127 9.76 -4.50 -19.68
C PRO A 127 9.87 -6.04 -19.77
N GLU A 128 10.86 -6.54 -20.51
CA GLU A 128 11.10 -7.97 -20.66
C GLU A 128 11.59 -8.66 -19.37
N ASP A 129 12.35 -7.97 -18.54
CA ASP A 129 12.81 -8.50 -17.24
C ASP A 129 11.64 -8.53 -16.25
N PHE A 130 10.82 -7.48 -16.24
CA PHE A 130 9.59 -7.45 -15.45
C PHE A 130 8.61 -8.57 -15.88
N ALA A 131 8.47 -8.84 -17.17
CA ALA A 131 7.62 -9.90 -17.68
C ALA A 131 8.07 -11.31 -17.28
N ARG A 132 9.34 -11.49 -16.89
CA ARG A 132 9.87 -12.76 -16.37
C ARG A 132 9.55 -13.00 -14.91
N ALA A 133 9.21 -11.96 -14.15
CA ALA A 133 8.90 -12.09 -12.73
C ALA A 133 7.73 -13.06 -12.50
N ARG A 134 7.80 -13.81 -11.42
CA ARG A 134 6.78 -14.79 -11.03
C ARG A 134 6.42 -14.63 -9.57
N ILE A 135 5.15 -14.42 -9.29
CA ILE A 135 4.62 -14.19 -7.95
C ILE A 135 3.46 -15.15 -7.64
N ASP A 136 3.38 -15.63 -6.43
CA ASP A 136 2.20 -16.22 -5.81
C ASP A 136 2.25 -15.97 -4.29
N PRO A 137 2.13 -14.71 -3.85
CA PRO A 137 2.34 -14.34 -2.45
C PRO A 137 1.22 -14.84 -1.52
N THR A 138 0.05 -15.18 -2.07
CA THR A 138 -1.13 -15.60 -1.32
C THR A 138 -1.41 -17.10 -1.43
N GLY A 139 -0.75 -17.81 -2.35
CA GLY A 139 -1.05 -19.19 -2.69
C GLY A 139 -2.39 -19.38 -3.44
N GLU A 140 -3.05 -18.28 -3.84
CA GLU A 140 -4.37 -18.31 -4.46
C GLU A 140 -4.34 -18.45 -5.99
N LEU A 141 -3.16 -18.37 -6.60
CA LEU A 141 -2.99 -18.35 -8.06
C LEU A 141 -2.87 -19.77 -8.67
N GLY A 142 -2.64 -20.77 -7.82
CA GLY A 142 -2.39 -22.14 -8.30
C GLY A 142 -0.96 -22.36 -8.78
N GLY A 143 -0.08 -21.37 -8.60
CA GLY A 143 1.34 -21.40 -8.91
C GLY A 143 1.89 -20.02 -9.30
N PRO A 144 3.23 -19.89 -9.33
CA PRO A 144 3.89 -18.63 -9.64
C PRO A 144 3.48 -18.08 -11.03
N THR A 145 2.93 -16.88 -11.06
CA THR A 145 2.31 -16.23 -12.23
C THR A 145 2.92 -14.85 -12.46
N GLN A 146 2.94 -14.40 -13.69
CA GLN A 146 3.40 -13.05 -14.04
C GLN A 146 2.55 -11.97 -13.33
N PRO A 147 3.13 -10.87 -12.79
CA PRO A 147 2.41 -9.93 -11.90
C PRO A 147 1.12 -9.34 -12.49
N MET A 148 1.11 -8.97 -13.77
CA MET A 148 -0.10 -8.41 -14.40
C MET A 148 -1.17 -9.48 -14.63
N GLU A 149 -0.75 -10.70 -14.99
CA GLU A 149 -1.65 -11.84 -15.12
C GLU A 149 -2.25 -12.23 -13.76
N ALA A 150 -1.42 -12.25 -12.70
CA ALA A 150 -1.84 -12.49 -11.32
C ALA A 150 -2.94 -11.53 -10.88
N ASN A 151 -2.79 -10.23 -11.19
CA ASN A 151 -3.84 -9.24 -10.97
C ASN A 151 -5.15 -9.60 -11.69
N GLY A 152 -5.06 -9.98 -12.97
CA GLY A 152 -6.22 -10.38 -13.77
C GLY A 152 -6.93 -11.63 -13.21
N VAL A 153 -6.16 -12.66 -12.82
CA VAL A 153 -6.68 -13.88 -12.21
C VAL A 153 -7.47 -13.57 -10.95
N LEU A 154 -6.87 -12.82 -10.03
CA LEU A 154 -7.51 -12.49 -8.74
C LEU A 154 -8.68 -11.52 -8.90
N ASN A 155 -8.63 -10.56 -9.82
CA ASN A 155 -9.76 -9.68 -10.11
C ASN A 155 -10.97 -10.48 -10.62
N ARG A 156 -10.76 -11.42 -11.53
CA ARG A 156 -11.84 -12.33 -12.00
C ARG A 156 -12.40 -13.19 -10.87
N LYS A 157 -11.52 -13.75 -10.03
CA LYS A 157 -11.91 -14.54 -8.85
C LYS A 157 -12.76 -13.74 -7.86
N ASP A 158 -12.42 -12.46 -7.68
CA ASP A 158 -13.14 -11.53 -6.79
C ASP A 158 -14.43 -10.96 -7.40
N GLY A 159 -14.72 -11.24 -8.68
CA GLY A 159 -15.79 -10.58 -9.43
C GLY A 159 -15.59 -9.06 -9.54
N PHE A 160 -14.32 -8.61 -9.53
CA PHE A 160 -13.98 -7.19 -9.60
C PHE A 160 -13.75 -6.77 -11.07
N GLU A 161 -14.56 -5.84 -11.53
CA GLU A 161 -14.41 -5.22 -12.85
C GLU A 161 -13.69 -3.88 -12.73
N LEU A 162 -12.64 -3.71 -13.54
CA LEU A 162 -11.94 -2.45 -13.68
C LEU A 162 -12.84 -1.42 -14.35
N THR A 163 -12.98 -0.27 -13.73
CA THR A 163 -13.66 0.88 -14.35
C THR A 163 -12.67 1.72 -15.15
N ALA A 164 -13.18 2.66 -15.97
CA ALA A 164 -12.34 3.64 -16.66
C ALA A 164 -11.49 4.47 -15.66
N VAL A 165 -12.02 4.76 -14.49
CA VAL A 165 -11.29 5.46 -13.42
C VAL A 165 -10.14 4.60 -12.89
N ASP A 166 -10.36 3.31 -12.65
CA ASP A 166 -9.31 2.40 -12.22
C ASP A 166 -8.20 2.30 -13.27
N GLN A 167 -8.56 2.26 -14.58
CA GLN A 167 -7.61 2.23 -15.67
C GLN A 167 -6.78 3.53 -15.75
N GLN A 168 -7.40 4.69 -15.61
CA GLN A 168 -6.69 5.98 -15.58
C GLN A 168 -5.64 6.04 -14.46
N ILE A 169 -5.91 5.44 -13.30
CA ILE A 169 -4.94 5.36 -12.20
C ILE A 169 -3.76 4.45 -12.58
N VAL A 170 -4.02 3.31 -13.20
CA VAL A 170 -2.98 2.41 -13.71
C VAL A 170 -2.10 3.12 -14.73
N ASP A 171 -2.71 3.80 -15.69
CA ASP A 171 -2.00 4.51 -16.77
C ASP A 171 -1.13 5.66 -16.23
N ARG A 172 -1.63 6.37 -15.19
CA ARG A 172 -0.91 7.50 -14.57
C ARG A 172 0.25 7.07 -13.70
N HIS A 173 0.07 6.05 -12.88
CA HIS A 173 1.03 5.69 -11.83
C HIS A 173 1.81 4.41 -12.12
N GLY A 174 1.40 3.63 -13.10
CA GLY A 174 2.01 2.33 -13.40
C GLY A 174 1.99 1.42 -12.17
N THR A 175 3.08 0.73 -11.93
CA THR A 175 3.25 -0.08 -10.72
C THR A 175 3.86 0.75 -9.59
N GLN A 176 3.02 1.52 -8.91
CA GLN A 176 3.36 2.15 -7.62
C GLN A 176 3.57 1.06 -6.58
N PHE A 177 4.65 1.11 -5.81
CA PHE A 177 4.85 0.17 -4.70
C PHE A 177 3.95 0.50 -3.53
N ALA A 178 3.75 -0.49 -2.68
CA ALA A 178 3.12 -0.32 -1.38
C ALA A 178 4.18 -0.10 -0.30
N GLY A 179 3.76 0.49 0.82
CA GLY A 179 4.59 0.66 2.00
C GLY A 179 3.75 0.59 3.26
N GLN A 180 4.37 0.21 4.39
CA GLN A 180 3.73 0.25 5.70
C GLN A 180 4.69 0.84 6.72
N PHE A 181 4.15 1.63 7.64
CA PHE A 181 4.94 2.33 8.64
C PHE A 181 4.22 2.27 9.99
N LEU A 182 4.98 2.02 11.07
CA LEU A 182 4.56 2.32 12.42
C LEU A 182 5.16 3.66 12.82
N ILE A 183 4.31 4.61 13.16
CA ILE A 183 4.65 5.95 13.61
C ILE A 183 4.24 6.04 15.08
N ASP A 184 5.15 6.49 15.95
CA ASP A 184 4.84 6.63 17.37
C ASP A 184 4.05 7.92 17.67
N ARG A 185 3.73 8.12 18.95
CA ARG A 185 2.97 9.27 19.46
C ARG A 185 3.67 10.62 19.26
N ASP A 186 4.99 10.61 19.05
CA ASP A 186 5.81 11.80 18.80
C ASP A 186 5.97 12.09 17.30
N GLY A 187 5.40 11.23 16.43
CA GLY A 187 5.47 11.35 14.98
C GLY A 187 6.77 10.79 14.39
N ILE A 188 7.48 9.94 15.14
CA ILE A 188 8.71 9.29 14.67
C ILE A 188 8.39 7.91 14.09
N VAL A 189 8.92 7.61 12.93
CA VAL A 189 8.82 6.27 12.31
C VAL A 189 9.62 5.30 13.19
N ARG A 190 8.97 4.25 13.67
CA ARG A 190 9.59 3.18 14.46
C ARG A 190 9.83 1.92 13.66
N TRP A 191 9.01 1.72 12.64
CA TRP A 191 9.16 0.61 11.70
C TRP A 191 8.71 1.04 10.32
N SER A 192 9.39 0.52 9.31
CA SER A 192 9.05 0.73 7.90
C SER A 192 9.20 -0.56 7.11
N TRP A 193 8.30 -0.76 6.19
CA TRP A 193 8.36 -1.81 5.19
C TRP A 193 8.01 -1.22 3.82
N SER A 194 8.75 -1.60 2.81
CA SER A 194 8.48 -1.27 1.41
C SER A 194 8.43 -2.53 0.58
N GLU A 195 7.47 -2.58 -0.33
CA GLU A 195 7.27 -3.66 -1.26
C GLU A 195 8.49 -3.85 -2.17
N ALA A 196 8.80 -5.11 -2.50
CA ALA A 196 9.76 -5.50 -3.52
C ALA A 196 11.11 -4.76 -3.43
N PRO A 197 11.86 -4.87 -2.31
CA PRO A 197 13.10 -4.11 -2.13
C PRO A 197 14.20 -4.48 -3.12
N HIS A 198 14.18 -5.68 -3.71
CA HIS A 198 15.28 -6.19 -4.54
C HIS A 198 14.87 -6.59 -5.97
N SER A 199 13.65 -7.08 -6.16
CA SER A 199 13.22 -7.58 -7.47
C SER A 199 11.69 -7.62 -7.63
N ALA A 200 11.24 -7.78 -8.87
CA ALA A 200 9.82 -7.91 -9.18
C ALA A 200 9.17 -9.21 -8.64
N ASP A 201 9.96 -10.23 -8.32
CA ASP A 201 9.46 -11.49 -7.74
C ASP A 201 8.99 -11.32 -6.29
N GLU A 202 9.35 -10.20 -5.67
CA GLU A 202 8.93 -9.84 -4.29
C GLU A 202 7.65 -9.00 -4.26
N LEU A 203 7.08 -8.66 -5.42
CA LEU A 203 5.84 -7.90 -5.50
C LEU A 203 4.70 -8.60 -4.76
N CYS A 204 3.86 -7.78 -4.12
CA CYS A 204 2.66 -8.23 -3.41
C CYS A 204 2.90 -9.12 -2.18
N ARG A 205 4.14 -9.26 -1.72
CA ARG A 205 4.49 -9.94 -0.46
C ARG A 205 4.37 -8.99 0.71
N PHE A 206 3.17 -8.82 1.23
CA PHE A 206 2.90 -7.89 2.33
C PHE A 206 3.20 -8.51 3.71
N PRO A 207 3.52 -7.67 4.72
CA PRO A 207 3.56 -8.11 6.11
C PRO A 207 2.20 -8.63 6.56
N GLY A 208 2.17 -9.77 7.19
CA GLY A 208 0.95 -10.34 7.77
C GLY A 208 0.55 -9.64 9.08
N ALA A 209 -0.67 -9.92 9.56
CA ALA A 209 -1.19 -9.40 10.82
C ALA A 209 -0.26 -9.68 12.01
N SER A 210 0.33 -10.88 12.07
CA SER A 210 1.29 -11.27 13.12
C SER A 210 2.49 -10.33 13.18
N LYS A 211 3.05 -9.94 12.01
CA LYS A 211 4.19 -9.00 11.96
C LYS A 211 3.79 -7.59 12.40
N MET A 212 2.60 -7.12 12.00
CA MET A 212 2.10 -5.82 12.43
C MET A 212 1.92 -5.76 13.96
N LEU A 213 1.39 -6.82 14.57
CA LEU A 213 1.21 -6.94 16.02
C LEU A 213 2.55 -7.08 16.78
N GLU A 214 3.50 -7.84 16.24
CA GLU A 214 4.87 -7.95 16.78
C GLU A 214 5.51 -6.58 16.88
N VAL A 215 5.55 -5.86 15.75
CA VAL A 215 6.13 -4.52 15.66
C VAL A 215 5.43 -3.51 16.60
N ALA A 216 4.09 -3.60 16.69
CA ALA A 216 3.32 -2.75 17.59
C ALA A 216 3.69 -2.99 19.07
N ARG A 217 3.92 -4.24 19.48
CA ARG A 217 4.36 -4.58 20.86
C ARG A 217 5.76 -4.10 21.16
N GLU A 218 6.68 -4.21 20.18
CA GLU A 218 8.09 -3.81 20.36
C GLU A 218 8.27 -2.30 20.53
N HIS A 219 7.38 -1.50 19.95
CA HIS A 219 7.57 -0.04 19.87
C HIS A 219 6.52 0.80 20.58
N ASN A 220 5.56 0.18 21.26
CA ASN A 220 4.47 0.89 21.96
C ASN A 220 4.40 0.56 23.46
N GLY A 221 5.51 0.04 24.01
CA GLY A 221 5.69 -0.19 25.44
C GLY A 221 6.20 1.05 26.17
#